data_ae8ebe502fb69c16c9ab04d155905219
#
_entry.id   ae8ebe502fb69c16c9ab04d155905219
#
_cell.length_a   1.000
_cell.length_b   1.000
_cell.length_c   1.000
_cell.angle_alpha   90.00
_cell.angle_beta   90.00
_cell.angle_gamma   90.00
#
_symmetry.space_group_name_H-M   'P 1'
#
loop_
_entity.id
_entity.type
_entity.pdbx_description
1 polymer ?
#
loop_
_entity_poly.entity_id
_entity_poly.type
_entity_poly.pdbx_seq_one_letter_code
_entity_poly.pdbx_strand_id
1 'polypeptide(L)'
;GIDRVARELMESFPELKLFKIDSDNTKGGAMAIATIKRFLATPGSVLVGTEMALYYLKERVENVAVVALDSLFALPEYRINEKIFCLLIRLRSLANKNFLIQTRNVKTDLFNNALKGNLLDFYRTEIAERKQYGYPPFQTFIKVALRGKRAEVRLAMKALADQLASYEPEVFPALNPT
;
A
#
# COMPACT_ATOMS: atom_id res chain seq x y z
N GLY A 1 3.49 8.02 10.27
CA GLY A 1 3.95 8.10 8.89
C GLY A 1 5.47 8.01 8.77
N ILE A 2 5.97 8.22 7.58
CA ILE A 2 7.39 8.12 7.21
C ILE A 2 8.32 8.99 8.09
N ASP A 3 7.87 10.20 8.46
CA ASP A 3 8.63 11.12 9.33
C ASP A 3 8.87 10.57 10.72
N ARG A 4 7.89 9.83 11.26
CA ARG A 4 8.04 9.18 12.55
C ARG A 4 9.12 8.11 12.49
N VAL A 5 9.09 7.27 11.46
CA VAL A 5 10.09 6.20 11.26
C VAL A 5 11.48 6.81 11.11
N ALA A 6 11.62 7.86 10.28
CA ALA A 6 12.88 8.56 10.08
C ALA A 6 13.43 9.15 11.38
N ARG A 7 12.58 9.78 12.18
CA ARG A 7 12.96 10.37 13.47
C ARG A 7 13.42 9.29 14.48
N GLU A 8 12.63 8.22 14.65
CA GLU A 8 12.97 7.11 15.57
C GLU A 8 14.30 6.44 15.18
N LEU A 9 14.58 6.32 13.88
CA LEU A 9 15.87 5.82 13.40
C LEU A 9 17.03 6.74 13.74
N MET A 10 16.86 8.06 13.54
CA MET A 10 17.92 9.03 13.85
C MET A 10 18.16 9.18 15.36
N GLU A 11 17.12 9.06 16.17
CA GLU A 11 17.23 9.07 17.63
C GLU A 11 17.97 7.81 18.15
N SER A 12 17.67 6.65 17.55
CA SER A 12 18.30 5.38 17.96
C SER A 12 19.70 5.18 17.39
N PHE A 13 19.99 5.77 16.25
CA PHE A 13 21.25 5.63 15.51
C PHE A 13 21.72 6.99 14.96
N PRO A 14 22.29 7.88 15.78
CA PRO A 14 22.66 9.25 15.38
C PRO A 14 23.66 9.33 14.23
N GLU A 15 24.54 8.33 14.08
CA GLU A 15 25.53 8.26 13.01
C GLU A 15 24.97 7.71 11.67
N LEU A 16 23.69 7.32 11.66
CA LEU A 16 23.09 6.71 10.48
C LEU A 16 22.88 7.73 9.36
N LYS A 17 23.38 7.43 8.18
CA LYS A 17 23.08 8.20 6.98
C LYS A 17 21.71 7.80 6.46
N LEU A 18 20.74 8.70 6.60
CA LEU A 18 19.35 8.47 6.24
C LEU A 18 18.97 9.24 4.97
N PHE A 19 18.38 8.53 4.01
CA PHE A 19 17.77 9.09 2.81
C PHE A 19 16.26 8.92 2.88
N LYS A 20 15.52 9.89 2.34
CA LYS A 20 14.05 9.90 2.39
C LYS A 20 13.45 10.13 1.02
N ILE A 21 12.42 9.34 0.66
CA ILE A 21 11.62 9.51 -0.56
C ILE A 21 10.13 9.44 -0.21
N ASP A 22 9.45 10.57 -0.39
CA ASP A 22 7.99 10.70 -0.28
C ASP A 22 7.45 11.70 -1.32
N SER A 23 6.13 11.86 -1.35
CA SER A 23 5.46 12.78 -2.26
C SER A 23 5.85 14.25 -2.06
N ASP A 24 6.22 14.63 -0.84
CA ASP A 24 6.50 16.03 -0.48
C ASP A 24 7.93 16.41 -0.83
N ASN A 25 8.87 15.47 -0.69
CA ASN A 25 10.29 15.69 -0.94
C ASN A 25 10.74 15.33 -2.37
N THR A 26 9.86 14.77 -3.19
CA THR A 26 10.19 14.35 -4.56
C THR A 26 9.38 15.09 -5.61
N LYS A 27 9.30 16.41 -5.50
CA LYS A 27 8.74 17.26 -6.58
C LYS A 27 9.61 17.16 -7.83
N GLY A 28 9.37 16.09 -8.61
CA GLY A 28 10.09 15.77 -9.83
C GLY A 28 10.95 14.50 -9.71
N GLY A 29 10.77 13.58 -10.65
CA GLY A 29 11.47 12.28 -10.67
C GLY A 29 12.99 12.38 -10.64
N ALA A 30 13.57 13.50 -11.10
CA ALA A 30 15.04 13.72 -11.09
C ALA A 30 15.62 13.74 -9.68
N MET A 31 14.93 14.37 -8.71
CA MET A 31 15.37 14.40 -7.31
C MET A 31 15.31 13.00 -6.67
N ALA A 32 14.24 12.24 -6.94
CA ALA A 32 14.14 10.87 -6.46
C ALA A 32 15.29 9.99 -7.00
N ILE A 33 15.57 10.08 -8.29
CA ILE A 33 16.68 9.34 -8.94
C ILE A 33 18.03 9.73 -8.31
N ALA A 34 18.27 11.02 -8.09
CA ALA A 34 19.50 11.49 -7.45
C ALA A 34 19.64 10.96 -6.01
N THR A 35 18.53 10.94 -5.26
CA THR A 35 18.50 10.40 -3.89
C THR A 35 18.79 8.90 -3.87
N ILE A 36 18.20 8.11 -4.78
CA ILE A 36 18.49 6.69 -4.92
C ILE A 36 19.97 6.44 -5.26
N LYS A 37 20.53 7.19 -6.23
CA LYS A 37 21.96 7.05 -6.59
C LYS A 37 22.86 7.31 -5.39
N ARG A 38 22.59 8.37 -4.62
CA ARG A 38 23.35 8.68 -3.41
C ARG A 38 23.20 7.60 -2.34
N PHE A 39 22.01 7.09 -2.12
CA PHE A 39 21.75 5.98 -1.21
C PHE A 39 22.59 4.75 -1.60
N LEU A 40 22.50 4.32 -2.85
CA LEU A 40 23.23 3.14 -3.35
C LEU A 40 24.77 3.31 -3.29
N ALA A 41 25.24 4.55 -3.44
CA ALA A 41 26.68 4.87 -3.33
C ALA A 41 27.16 5.05 -1.88
N THR A 42 26.29 4.92 -0.87
CA THR A 42 26.63 5.15 0.54
C THR A 42 26.43 3.86 1.35
N PRO A 43 27.47 3.04 1.54
CA PRO A 43 27.38 1.83 2.36
C PRO A 43 26.94 2.14 3.79
N GLY A 44 26.15 1.25 4.39
CA GLY A 44 25.65 1.42 5.76
C GLY A 44 24.58 2.49 5.92
N SER A 45 24.04 3.03 4.83
CA SER A 45 22.93 3.98 4.86
C SER A 45 21.56 3.30 4.85
N VAL A 46 20.53 4.05 5.22
CA VAL A 46 19.13 3.61 5.17
C VAL A 46 18.31 4.53 4.26
N LEU A 47 17.48 3.94 3.43
CA LEU A 47 16.45 4.63 2.66
C LEU A 47 15.09 4.39 3.32
N VAL A 48 14.43 5.46 3.73
CA VAL A 48 13.05 5.44 4.22
C VAL A 48 12.14 6.02 3.15
N GLY A 49 11.11 5.26 2.75
CA GLY A 49 10.24 5.70 1.68
C GLY A 49 8.82 5.16 1.78
N THR A 50 7.91 5.83 1.09
CA THR A 50 6.59 5.31 0.77
C THR A 50 6.69 4.36 -0.42
N GLU A 51 5.57 3.75 -0.83
CA GLU A 51 5.49 2.92 -2.04
C GLU A 51 6.08 3.61 -3.29
N MET A 52 6.07 4.95 -3.31
CA MET A 52 6.68 5.75 -4.38
C MET A 52 8.17 5.44 -4.58
N ALA A 53 8.91 5.14 -3.52
CA ALA A 53 10.33 4.81 -3.62
C ALA A 53 10.59 3.61 -4.56
N LEU A 54 9.63 2.68 -4.65
CA LEU A 54 9.73 1.49 -5.51
C LEU A 54 9.68 1.80 -7.01
N TYR A 55 9.20 2.96 -7.42
CA TYR A 55 9.26 3.38 -8.82
C TYR A 55 10.69 3.70 -9.26
N TYR A 56 11.51 4.15 -8.31
CA TYR A 56 12.87 4.62 -8.57
C TYR A 56 13.96 3.61 -8.17
N LEU A 57 13.75 2.85 -7.08
CA LEU A 57 14.68 1.81 -6.65
C LEU A 57 14.46 0.55 -7.51
N LYS A 58 15.42 0.27 -8.39
CA LYS A 58 15.41 -0.91 -9.27
C LYS A 58 16.46 -1.94 -8.86
N GLU A 59 17.51 -1.50 -8.21
CA GLU A 59 18.62 -2.31 -7.73
C GLU A 59 18.22 -3.03 -6.45
N ARG A 60 18.80 -4.21 -6.28
CA ARG A 60 18.65 -4.97 -5.03
C ARG A 60 19.49 -4.37 -3.93
N VAL A 61 18.98 -4.43 -2.72
CA VAL A 61 19.65 -3.98 -1.49
C VAL A 61 19.82 -5.14 -0.53
N GLU A 62 20.71 -5.04 0.44
CA GLU A 62 20.96 -6.14 1.36
C GLU A 62 19.72 -6.50 2.19
N ASN A 63 19.11 -5.49 2.80
CA ASN A 63 17.98 -5.67 3.70
C ASN A 63 16.81 -4.78 3.31
N VAL A 64 15.61 -5.32 3.37
CA VAL A 64 14.36 -4.59 3.17
C VAL A 64 13.45 -4.83 4.36
N ALA A 65 12.86 -3.77 4.88
CA ALA A 65 11.88 -3.84 5.95
C ALA A 65 10.60 -3.10 5.58
N VAL A 66 9.46 -3.70 5.91
CA VAL A 66 8.14 -3.07 5.79
C VAL A 66 7.61 -2.76 7.17
N VAL A 67 7.33 -1.49 7.42
CA VAL A 67 6.80 -1.01 8.70
C VAL A 67 5.40 -0.39 8.52
N ALA A 68 4.60 -0.43 9.58
CA ALA A 68 3.24 0.16 9.61
C ALA A 68 2.26 -0.41 8.55
N LEU A 69 2.44 -1.67 8.14
CA LEU A 69 1.63 -2.33 7.11
C LEU A 69 0.16 -2.49 7.54
N ASP A 70 -0.08 -2.66 8.85
CA ASP A 70 -1.41 -2.95 9.39
C ASP A 70 -2.44 -1.85 9.05
N SER A 71 -2.00 -0.61 8.87
CA SER A 71 -2.88 0.50 8.50
C SER A 71 -3.49 0.34 7.10
N LEU A 72 -2.87 -0.41 6.21
CA LEU A 72 -3.39 -0.66 4.86
C LEU A 72 -4.63 -1.55 4.90
N PHE A 73 -4.73 -2.49 5.85
CA PHE A 73 -5.90 -3.36 6.01
C PHE A 73 -7.17 -2.59 6.46
N ALA A 74 -7.03 -1.38 6.98
CA ALA A 74 -8.16 -0.54 7.35
C ALA A 74 -8.85 0.13 6.15
N LEU A 75 -8.27 0.04 4.95
CA LEU A 75 -8.86 0.60 3.74
C LEU A 75 -10.02 -0.29 3.26
N PRO A 76 -11.24 0.25 3.07
CA PRO A 76 -12.39 -0.52 2.61
C PRO A 76 -12.31 -0.77 1.10
N GLU A 77 -11.48 -1.71 0.73
CA GLU A 77 -11.26 -2.08 -0.66
C GLU A 77 -11.16 -3.60 -0.80
N TYR A 78 -12.01 -4.20 -1.64
CA TYR A 78 -12.05 -5.65 -1.83
C TYR A 78 -10.74 -6.25 -2.38
N ARG A 79 -9.88 -5.43 -2.99
CA ARG A 79 -8.56 -5.83 -3.52
C ARG A 79 -7.41 -5.56 -2.56
N ILE A 80 -7.68 -5.24 -1.30
CA ILE A 80 -6.62 -4.82 -0.39
C ILE A 80 -5.58 -5.91 -0.15
N ASN A 81 -6.01 -7.16 0.01
CA ASN A 81 -5.11 -8.30 0.18
C ASN A 81 -4.20 -8.48 -1.03
N GLU A 82 -4.76 -8.41 -2.24
CA GLU A 82 -4.00 -8.49 -3.50
C GLU A 82 -2.95 -7.37 -3.60
N LYS A 83 -3.34 -6.13 -3.28
CA LYS A 83 -2.43 -4.98 -3.31
C LYS A 83 -1.28 -5.14 -2.32
N ILE A 84 -1.59 -5.53 -1.07
CA ILE A 84 -0.58 -5.78 -0.05
C ILE A 84 0.33 -6.93 -0.47
N PHE A 85 -0.22 -8.02 -0.97
CA PHE A 85 0.56 -9.16 -1.43
C PHE A 85 1.53 -8.77 -2.56
N CYS A 86 1.05 -8.05 -3.58
CA CYS A 86 1.88 -7.56 -4.68
C CYS A 86 3.00 -6.64 -4.19
N LEU A 87 2.70 -5.74 -3.25
CA LEU A 87 3.69 -4.87 -2.62
C LEU A 87 4.77 -5.69 -1.90
N LEU A 88 4.38 -6.68 -1.10
CA LEU A 88 5.30 -7.54 -0.35
C LEU A 88 6.20 -8.38 -1.28
N ILE A 89 5.64 -8.97 -2.33
CA ILE A 89 6.42 -9.73 -3.32
C ILE A 89 7.44 -8.83 -4.01
N ARG A 90 7.04 -7.62 -4.38
CA ARG A 90 7.94 -6.65 -5.00
C ARG A 90 9.08 -6.25 -4.05
N LEU A 91 8.77 -5.93 -2.79
CA LEU A 91 9.76 -5.57 -1.78
C LEU A 91 10.69 -6.76 -1.47
N ARG A 92 10.14 -7.97 -1.35
CA ARG A 92 10.92 -9.18 -1.15
C ARG A 92 11.93 -9.39 -2.29
N SER A 93 11.54 -9.13 -3.54
CA SER A 93 12.42 -9.28 -4.70
C SER A 93 13.62 -8.32 -4.70
N LEU A 94 13.53 -7.20 -3.98
CA LEU A 94 14.62 -6.25 -3.81
C LEU A 94 15.61 -6.66 -2.72
N ALA A 95 15.25 -7.57 -1.82
CA ALA A 95 16.11 -7.98 -0.73
C ALA A 95 17.11 -9.06 -1.17
N ASN A 96 18.40 -8.84 -0.91
CA ASN A 96 19.44 -9.85 -1.13
C ASN A 96 19.65 -10.76 0.08
N LYS A 97 19.54 -10.21 1.31
CA LYS A 97 19.78 -10.96 2.56
C LYS A 97 18.50 -11.14 3.37
N ASN A 98 17.96 -10.04 3.86
CA ASN A 98 16.82 -10.11 4.79
C ASN A 98 15.63 -9.31 4.26
N PHE A 99 14.45 -9.93 4.34
CA PHE A 99 13.17 -9.27 4.15
C PHE A 99 12.35 -9.37 5.44
N LEU A 100 12.05 -8.23 6.05
CA LEU A 100 11.40 -8.11 7.34
C LEU A 100 10.02 -7.47 7.20
N ILE A 101 9.04 -8.01 7.88
CA ILE A 101 7.68 -7.44 7.93
C ILE A 101 7.32 -7.17 9.39
N GLN A 102 7.05 -5.90 9.70
CA GLN A 102 6.51 -5.50 10.99
C GLN A 102 4.98 -5.51 10.92
N THR A 103 4.35 -6.39 11.68
CA THR A 103 2.89 -6.50 11.76
C THR A 103 2.44 -6.96 13.14
N ARG A 104 1.25 -6.56 13.56
CA ARG A 104 0.55 -7.09 14.74
C ARG A 104 -0.23 -8.35 14.42
N ASN A 105 -0.50 -8.61 13.15
CA ASN A 105 -1.29 -9.74 12.67
C ASN A 105 -0.40 -10.81 12.02
N VAL A 106 0.38 -11.51 12.87
CA VAL A 106 1.34 -12.54 12.41
C VAL A 106 0.71 -13.83 11.87
N LYS A 107 -0.59 -14.04 12.06
CA LYS A 107 -1.27 -15.30 11.71
C LYS A 107 -2.00 -15.27 10.35
N THR A 108 -1.75 -14.29 9.52
CA THR A 108 -2.36 -14.24 8.19
C THR A 108 -1.57 -15.06 7.17
N ASP A 109 -2.26 -15.94 6.45
CA ASP A 109 -1.67 -16.72 5.35
C ASP A 109 -1.07 -15.83 4.26
N LEU A 110 -1.58 -14.59 4.12
CA LEU A 110 -1.05 -13.58 3.22
C LEU A 110 0.46 -13.34 3.45
N PHE A 111 0.87 -13.12 4.71
CA PHE A 111 2.28 -12.89 5.01
C PHE A 111 3.14 -14.12 4.80
N ASN A 112 2.64 -15.29 5.20
CA ASN A 112 3.34 -16.56 4.99
C ASN A 112 3.56 -16.83 3.50
N ASN A 113 2.54 -16.62 2.68
CA ASN A 113 2.62 -16.78 1.24
C ASN A 113 3.56 -15.75 0.60
N ALA A 114 3.54 -14.50 1.06
CA ALA A 114 4.45 -13.45 0.58
C ALA A 114 5.91 -13.77 0.93
N LEU A 115 6.18 -14.19 2.17
CA LEU A 115 7.53 -14.57 2.60
C LEU A 115 8.08 -15.77 1.82
N LYS A 116 7.25 -16.75 1.50
CA LYS A 116 7.62 -17.94 0.71
C LYS A 116 7.64 -17.65 -0.81
N GLY A 117 7.04 -16.56 -1.27
CA GLY A 117 6.81 -16.29 -2.69
C GLY A 117 5.75 -17.21 -3.30
N ASN A 118 4.82 -17.71 -2.49
CA ASN A 118 3.79 -18.66 -2.92
C ASN A 118 2.56 -17.95 -3.47
N LEU A 119 2.61 -17.62 -4.76
CA LEU A 119 1.51 -16.96 -5.46
C LEU A 119 0.29 -17.86 -5.61
N LEU A 120 0.49 -19.15 -5.86
CA LEU A 120 -0.62 -20.06 -6.16
C LEU A 120 -1.58 -20.21 -4.98
N ASP A 121 -1.06 -20.42 -3.78
CA ASP A 121 -1.92 -20.57 -2.61
C ASP A 121 -2.57 -19.24 -2.22
N PHE A 122 -1.86 -18.11 -2.36
CA PHE A 122 -2.47 -16.80 -2.21
C PHE A 122 -3.67 -16.61 -3.15
N TYR A 123 -3.50 -16.86 -4.44
CA TYR A 123 -4.60 -16.69 -5.41
C TYR A 123 -5.75 -17.67 -5.20
N ARG A 124 -5.48 -18.90 -4.77
CA ARG A 124 -6.54 -19.85 -4.41
C ARG A 124 -7.41 -19.34 -3.26
N THR A 125 -6.78 -18.83 -2.22
CA THR A 125 -7.50 -18.25 -1.07
C THR A 125 -8.27 -17.01 -1.49
N GLU A 126 -7.63 -16.08 -2.18
CA GLU A 126 -8.24 -14.82 -2.64
C GLU A 126 -9.46 -15.06 -3.55
N ILE A 127 -9.38 -16.00 -4.50
CA ILE A 127 -10.49 -16.26 -5.40
C ILE A 127 -11.66 -16.95 -4.67
N ALA A 128 -11.36 -17.80 -3.69
CA ALA A 128 -12.40 -18.43 -2.87
C ALA A 128 -13.15 -17.41 -2.01
N GLU A 129 -12.45 -16.48 -1.38
CA GLU A 129 -13.03 -15.37 -0.63
C GLU A 129 -13.89 -14.47 -1.52
N ARG A 130 -13.40 -14.09 -2.72
CA ARG A 130 -14.16 -13.30 -3.68
C ARG A 130 -15.46 -13.99 -4.10
N LYS A 131 -15.42 -15.31 -4.31
CA LYS A 131 -16.62 -16.08 -4.61
C LYS A 131 -17.61 -16.09 -3.44
N GLN A 132 -17.10 -16.29 -2.23
CA GLN A 132 -17.92 -16.33 -1.01
C GLN A 132 -18.63 -15.00 -0.76
N TYR A 133 -17.95 -13.87 -0.98
CA TYR A 133 -18.48 -12.52 -0.72
C TYR A 133 -19.11 -11.84 -1.95
N GLY A 134 -19.23 -12.55 -3.07
CA GLY A 134 -19.77 -11.96 -4.29
C GLY A 134 -18.92 -10.82 -4.87
N TYR A 135 -17.60 -10.87 -4.74
CA TYR A 135 -16.71 -9.88 -5.33
C TYR A 135 -16.34 -10.24 -6.78
N PRO A 136 -15.87 -9.25 -7.56
CA PRO A 136 -15.36 -9.53 -8.89
C PRO A 136 -14.26 -10.62 -8.89
N PRO A 137 -14.25 -11.56 -9.85
CA PRO A 137 -15.02 -11.59 -11.11
C PRO A 137 -16.40 -12.24 -11.02
N PHE A 138 -16.87 -12.67 -9.86
CA PHE A 138 -18.14 -13.39 -9.69
C PHE A 138 -19.37 -12.47 -9.75
N GLN A 139 -19.19 -11.21 -9.36
CA GLN A 139 -20.19 -10.16 -9.54
C GLN A 139 -19.53 -8.91 -10.13
N THR A 140 -20.33 -8.04 -10.76
CA THR A 140 -19.84 -6.76 -11.30
C THR A 140 -20.00 -5.68 -10.23
N PHE A 141 -18.89 -5.01 -9.90
CA PHE A 141 -18.89 -3.85 -9.04
C PHE A 141 -18.81 -2.58 -9.86
N ILE A 142 -19.79 -1.69 -9.66
CA ILE A 142 -19.80 -0.35 -10.26
C ILE A 142 -19.67 0.65 -9.11
N LYS A 143 -18.55 1.35 -9.04
CA LYS A 143 -18.32 2.41 -8.04
C LYS A 143 -18.60 3.75 -8.68
N VAL A 144 -19.61 4.45 -8.20
CA VAL A 144 -19.90 5.84 -8.56
C VAL A 144 -19.39 6.74 -7.42
N ALA A 145 -18.55 7.71 -7.76
CA ALA A 145 -18.02 8.68 -6.80
C ALA A 145 -18.26 10.11 -7.32
N LEU A 146 -18.86 10.94 -6.50
CA LEU A 146 -19.08 12.35 -6.80
C LEU A 146 -18.16 13.22 -5.94
N ARG A 147 -17.62 14.29 -6.55
CA ARG A 147 -16.81 15.31 -5.87
C ARG A 147 -17.47 16.67 -6.03
N GLY A 148 -17.49 17.46 -4.98
CA GLY A 148 -18.09 18.78 -4.97
C GLY A 148 -18.40 19.26 -3.56
N LYS A 149 -19.19 20.31 -3.46
CA LYS A 149 -19.66 20.82 -2.14
C LYS A 149 -20.56 19.79 -1.48
N ARG A 150 -20.38 19.60 -0.17
CA ARG A 150 -21.04 18.55 0.62
C ARG A 150 -22.57 18.48 0.40
N ALA A 151 -23.23 19.65 0.35
CA ALA A 151 -24.69 19.71 0.17
C ALA A 151 -25.11 19.24 -1.22
N GLU A 152 -24.40 19.70 -2.27
CA GLU A 152 -24.67 19.33 -3.66
C GLU A 152 -24.42 17.84 -3.92
N VAL A 153 -23.29 17.32 -3.42
CA VAL A 153 -22.94 15.89 -3.53
C VAL A 153 -23.98 15.02 -2.83
N ARG A 154 -24.46 15.44 -1.65
CA ARG A 154 -25.47 14.69 -0.89
C ARG A 154 -26.81 14.61 -1.65
N LEU A 155 -27.25 15.72 -2.25
CA LEU A 155 -28.47 15.76 -3.06
C LEU A 155 -28.34 14.90 -4.32
N ALA A 156 -27.22 15.04 -5.04
CA ALA A 156 -26.97 14.28 -6.25
C ALA A 156 -26.85 12.77 -5.98
N MET A 157 -26.17 12.38 -4.89
CA MET A 157 -26.08 10.96 -4.49
C MET A 157 -27.43 10.37 -4.11
N LYS A 158 -28.28 11.16 -3.42
CA LYS A 158 -29.65 10.70 -3.12
C LYS A 158 -30.45 10.49 -4.38
N ALA A 159 -30.45 11.46 -5.30
CA ALA A 159 -31.16 11.35 -6.57
C ALA A 159 -30.68 10.14 -7.39
N LEU A 160 -29.38 9.89 -7.41
CA LEU A 160 -28.80 8.72 -8.08
C LEU A 160 -29.23 7.40 -7.42
N ALA A 161 -29.22 7.35 -6.08
CA ALA A 161 -29.68 6.17 -5.35
C ALA A 161 -31.17 5.87 -5.63
N ASP A 162 -32.01 6.91 -5.67
CA ASP A 162 -33.42 6.79 -6.00
C ASP A 162 -33.63 6.26 -7.43
N GLN A 163 -32.83 6.73 -8.40
CA GLN A 163 -32.87 6.24 -9.79
C GLN A 163 -32.40 4.78 -9.93
N LEU A 164 -31.45 4.37 -9.09
CA LEU A 164 -30.89 3.02 -9.11
C LEU A 164 -31.56 2.07 -8.12
N ALA A 165 -32.68 2.47 -7.49
CA ALA A 165 -33.34 1.69 -6.45
C ALA A 165 -33.67 0.25 -6.85
N SER A 166 -34.01 0.00 -8.12
CA SER A 166 -34.28 -1.34 -8.65
C SER A 166 -33.05 -2.27 -8.69
N TYR A 167 -31.87 -1.72 -8.54
CA TYR A 167 -30.58 -2.46 -8.49
C TYR A 167 -30.04 -2.60 -7.06
N GLU A 168 -30.81 -2.18 -6.05
CA GLU A 168 -30.43 -2.27 -4.63
C GLU A 168 -29.03 -1.71 -4.33
N PRO A 169 -28.71 -0.45 -4.71
CA PRO A 169 -27.39 0.11 -4.53
C PRO A 169 -27.02 0.28 -3.06
N GLU A 170 -25.82 -0.15 -2.69
CA GLU A 170 -25.26 0.15 -1.39
C GLU A 170 -24.60 1.54 -1.39
N VAL A 171 -24.99 2.40 -0.45
CA VAL A 171 -24.46 3.75 -0.33
C VAL A 171 -23.56 3.86 0.89
N PHE A 172 -22.26 4.12 0.66
CA PHE A 172 -21.29 4.30 1.72
C PHE A 172 -20.89 5.77 1.86
N PRO A 173 -20.70 6.26 3.10
CA PRO A 173 -20.09 7.58 3.30
C PRO A 173 -18.67 7.56 2.71
N ALA A 174 -18.35 8.60 1.93
CA ALA A 174 -16.98 8.76 1.44
C ALA A 174 -16.05 8.93 2.65
N LEU A 175 -15.07 8.05 2.77
CA LEU A 175 -13.92 8.33 3.62
C LEU A 175 -13.21 9.53 2.98
N ASN A 176 -13.25 10.69 3.64
CA ASN A 176 -12.53 11.87 3.18
C ASN A 176 -11.05 11.50 3.02
N PRO A 177 -10.49 11.54 1.81
CA PRO A 177 -9.04 11.65 1.71
C PRO A 177 -8.70 13.04 2.23
N THR A 178 -8.07 13.11 3.38
CA THR A 178 -7.40 14.30 3.89
C THR A 178 -6.27 14.68 2.95
#